data_3f8dd95b9503e424acc998f9f8d5d139
#
_entry.id   3f8dd95b9503e424acc998f9f8d5d139
#
_cell.length_a   1.000
_cell.length_b   1.000
_cell.length_c   1.000
_cell.angle_alpha   90.00
_cell.angle_beta   90.00
_cell.angle_gamma   90.00
#
_symmetry.space_group_name_H-M   'P 1'
#
loop_
_entity.id
_entity.type
_entity.pdbx_description
1 polymer ?
#
loop_
_entity_poly.entity_id
_entity_poly.type
_entity_poly.pdbx_seq_one_letter_code
_entity_poly.pdbx_strand_id
1 'polypeptide(L)'
;MSLVHLRASAPLRRSLILSNPLLPRIPQSTYATQTGGPTPRRRNVTVLSDDGRYAWSELSGREKVARATQQSFNFIIVIAGVVLTGGVFTLLYTEVFSPNSKTWQFEKAVERIKNDTRCTNLLGDRREIQAFGENTWSRWARNRPIATTIEKDQHGREHLRMNFHVTGPRNSGVVFVHMVKSTDTNEWEYRLLALDVKGYPRLVLEERHDPKVDREVKIFGIRWK
;
A
#
# COMPACT_ATOMS: atom_id res chain seq x y z
N MET A 1 66.17 -25.60 14.12
CA MET A 1 67.29 -24.69 14.23
C MET A 1 66.70 -23.32 14.52
N SER A 2 66.91 -22.78 15.60
CA SER A 2 67.78 -22.43 16.61
C SER A 2 67.12 -21.34 17.47
N LEU A 3 66.98 -21.64 18.73
CA LEU A 3 66.57 -20.74 19.80
C LEU A 3 67.61 -19.65 20.00
N VAL A 4 67.18 -18.43 20.28
CA VAL A 4 67.93 -17.48 21.06
C VAL A 4 67.06 -16.82 22.11
N HIS A 5 67.28 -17.23 23.33
CA HIS A 5 66.87 -16.51 24.54
C HIS A 5 67.71 -15.26 24.70
N LEU A 6 67.09 -14.16 25.07
CA LEU A 6 67.83 -13.07 25.74
C LEU A 6 67.04 -12.56 26.94
N ARG A 7 67.65 -12.81 28.06
CA ARG A 7 67.42 -12.32 29.41
C ARG A 7 67.74 -10.83 29.45
N ALA A 8 66.89 -10.01 29.99
CA ALA A 8 67.22 -8.64 30.34
C ALA A 8 66.75 -8.29 31.74
N SER A 9 67.67 -7.84 32.45
CA SER A 9 67.77 -7.39 33.82
C SER A 9 66.91 -6.22 34.19
N ALA A 10 66.40 -6.24 35.43
CA ALA A 10 65.77 -5.12 36.11
C ALA A 10 66.79 -4.05 36.52
N PRO A 11 66.38 -2.80 36.64
CA PRO A 11 66.98 -1.86 37.56
C PRO A 11 66.01 -1.28 38.57
N LEU A 12 66.38 -1.44 39.78
CA LEU A 12 66.44 -0.52 40.95
C LEU A 12 65.31 0.56 41.10
N ARG A 13 64.56 0.33 42.11
CA ARG A 13 63.72 1.31 42.83
C ARG A 13 64.56 2.54 43.22
N ARG A 14 64.07 3.71 42.85
CA ARG A 14 64.41 4.98 43.52
C ARG A 14 63.11 5.61 43.98
N SER A 15 62.87 5.52 45.28
CA SER A 15 61.77 6.19 45.97
C SER A 15 62.03 7.69 46.01
N LEU A 16 61.31 8.43 45.21
CA LEU A 16 61.19 9.87 45.37
C LEU A 16 59.92 10.14 46.18
N ILE A 17 60.13 10.53 47.40
CA ILE A 17 59.13 11.13 48.24
C ILE A 17 58.78 12.47 47.65
N LEU A 18 57.68 12.55 46.88
CA LEU A 18 57.14 13.82 46.44
C LEU A 18 56.04 14.20 47.44
N SER A 19 56.31 15.27 48.13
CA SER A 19 55.37 15.99 49.03
C SER A 19 54.08 16.26 48.34
N ASN A 20 52.98 15.75 48.88
CA ASN A 20 51.60 16.04 48.44
C ASN A 20 51.34 17.55 48.49
N PRO A 21 51.01 18.20 47.39
CA PRO A 21 50.35 19.47 47.44
C PRO A 21 48.92 19.22 47.94
N LEU A 22 48.54 19.98 48.92
CA LEU A 22 47.20 20.05 49.50
C LEU A 22 46.17 20.30 48.35
N LEU A 23 45.56 19.25 47.87
CA LEU A 23 44.39 19.36 47.00
C LEU A 23 43.28 20.03 47.81
N PRO A 24 42.63 21.10 47.30
CA PRO A 24 41.48 21.70 47.99
C PRO A 24 40.41 20.63 48.13
N ARG A 25 40.00 20.39 49.34
CA ARG A 25 38.85 19.54 49.70
C ARG A 25 37.66 20.13 48.98
N ILE A 26 37.23 19.49 47.89
CA ILE A 26 35.92 19.76 47.27
C ILE A 26 34.87 19.50 48.35
N PRO A 27 34.04 20.50 48.74
CA PRO A 27 32.96 20.24 49.67
C PRO A 27 32.08 19.18 49.04
N GLN A 28 32.01 18.00 49.65
CA GLN A 28 31.00 17.03 49.31
C GLN A 28 29.66 17.72 49.57
N SER A 29 28.94 18.02 48.50
CA SER A 29 27.56 18.43 48.55
C SER A 29 26.81 17.33 49.31
N THR A 30 26.59 17.54 50.61
CA THR A 30 25.61 16.80 51.35
C THR A 30 24.28 17.16 50.73
N TYR A 31 23.77 16.24 49.92
CA TYR A 31 22.36 16.30 49.51
C TYR A 31 21.59 16.39 50.85
N ALA A 32 21.11 17.57 51.17
CA ALA A 32 20.22 17.79 52.28
C ALA A 32 19.02 16.87 52.03
N THR A 33 18.96 15.79 52.80
CA THR A 33 17.76 15.02 52.93
C THR A 33 16.74 15.99 53.50
N GLN A 34 15.85 16.49 52.67
CA GLN A 34 14.72 17.32 53.08
C GLN A 34 13.80 16.45 53.95
N THR A 35 14.19 16.30 55.20
CA THR A 35 13.34 15.73 56.22
C THR A 35 12.38 16.85 56.64
N GLY A 36 11.14 16.82 56.13
CA GLY A 36 10.09 17.68 56.67
C GLY A 36 9.48 18.70 55.72
N GLY A 37 9.62 18.55 54.39
CA GLY A 37 8.72 19.25 53.48
C GLY A 37 7.28 18.74 53.63
N PRO A 38 6.25 19.59 53.48
CA PRO A 38 4.87 19.12 53.49
C PRO A 38 4.74 18.02 52.44
N THR A 39 4.28 16.83 52.85
CA THR A 39 4.01 15.71 51.99
C THR A 39 3.23 16.20 50.77
N PRO A 40 3.72 15.97 49.53
CA PRO A 40 3.03 16.47 48.35
C PRO A 40 1.60 15.96 48.40
N ARG A 41 0.64 16.91 48.42
CA ARG A 41 -0.78 16.56 48.42
C ARG A 41 -1.05 15.62 47.27
N ARG A 42 -1.55 14.44 47.59
CA ARG A 42 -1.99 13.45 46.57
C ARG A 42 -2.94 14.14 45.60
N ARG A 43 -2.59 14.16 44.32
CA ARG A 43 -3.50 14.62 43.24
C ARG A 43 -4.62 13.60 43.08
N ASN A 44 -5.85 14.09 43.11
CA ASN A 44 -7.00 13.24 42.81
C ASN A 44 -6.93 12.75 41.36
N VAL A 45 -7.14 11.46 41.14
CA VAL A 45 -7.20 10.85 39.83
C VAL A 45 -8.53 11.23 39.17
N THR A 46 -8.45 11.86 38.01
CA THR A 46 -9.61 12.22 37.18
C THR A 46 -9.52 11.51 35.83
N VAL A 47 -10.62 11.48 35.06
CA VAL A 47 -10.68 10.82 33.72
C VAL A 47 -9.60 11.31 32.76
N LEU A 48 -9.11 12.54 32.92
CA LEU A 48 -8.10 13.13 32.02
C LEU A 48 -6.68 13.13 32.60
N SER A 49 -6.50 12.88 33.92
CA SER A 49 -5.21 13.03 34.62
C SER A 49 -4.69 11.74 35.26
N ASP A 50 -5.22 10.60 34.88
CA ASP A 50 -4.71 9.31 35.35
C ASP A 50 -3.45 8.91 34.58
N ASP A 51 -2.32 8.91 35.30
CA ASP A 51 -1.02 8.48 34.78
C ASP A 51 -0.69 7.00 35.14
N GLY A 52 -1.62 6.27 35.72
CA GLY A 52 -1.48 4.85 36.06
C GLY A 52 -0.55 4.55 37.26
N ARG A 53 0.01 5.55 37.94
CA ARG A 53 1.02 5.35 39.00
C ARG A 53 0.47 4.78 40.29
N TYR A 54 -0.81 5.01 40.58
CA TYR A 54 -1.44 4.52 41.80
C TYR A 54 -1.98 3.11 41.63
N ALA A 55 -1.74 2.25 42.60
CA ALA A 55 -2.31 0.90 42.60
C ALA A 55 -3.83 0.95 42.72
N TRP A 56 -4.52 -0.02 42.15
CA TRP A 56 -6.00 -0.06 42.17
C TRP A 56 -6.58 -0.05 43.61
N SER A 57 -5.86 -0.66 44.57
CA SER A 57 -6.25 -0.71 45.98
C SER A 57 -6.21 0.65 46.65
N GLU A 58 -5.35 1.55 46.20
CA GLU A 58 -5.14 2.89 46.82
C GLU A 58 -6.12 3.93 46.29
N LEU A 59 -6.90 3.61 45.27
CA LEU A 59 -7.87 4.50 44.65
C LEU A 59 -9.18 4.53 45.43
N SER A 60 -9.71 5.74 45.66
CA SER A 60 -11.06 5.92 46.19
C SER A 60 -12.12 5.44 45.20
N GLY A 61 -13.34 5.19 45.64
CA GLY A 61 -14.43 4.72 44.77
C GLY A 61 -14.66 5.59 43.51
N ARG A 62 -14.59 6.92 43.67
CA ARG A 62 -14.73 7.88 42.57
C ARG A 62 -13.56 7.81 41.58
N GLU A 63 -12.34 7.65 42.08
CA GLU A 63 -11.14 7.51 41.24
C GLU A 63 -11.13 6.20 40.48
N LYS A 64 -11.63 5.11 41.07
CA LYS A 64 -11.83 3.83 40.37
C LYS A 64 -12.78 3.95 39.19
N VAL A 65 -13.89 4.65 39.38
CA VAL A 65 -14.85 4.92 38.29
C VAL A 65 -14.20 5.79 37.22
N ALA A 66 -13.48 6.85 37.63
CA ALA A 66 -12.78 7.72 36.66
C ALA A 66 -11.78 6.95 35.81
N ARG A 67 -10.97 6.10 36.41
CA ARG A 67 -10.00 5.22 35.68
C ARG A 67 -10.70 4.22 34.78
N ALA A 68 -11.75 3.55 35.27
CA ALA A 68 -12.53 2.61 34.47
C ALA A 68 -13.16 3.29 33.23
N THR A 69 -13.71 4.51 33.43
CA THR A 69 -14.28 5.28 32.32
C THR A 69 -13.22 5.67 31.30
N GLN A 70 -12.05 6.14 31.71
CA GLN A 70 -10.94 6.47 30.83
C GLN A 70 -10.48 5.24 30.03
N GLN A 71 -10.32 4.11 30.70
CA GLN A 71 -9.88 2.88 30.07
C GLN A 71 -10.92 2.36 29.07
N SER A 72 -12.21 2.42 29.41
CA SER A 72 -13.30 2.05 28.50
C SER A 72 -13.32 2.94 27.26
N PHE A 73 -13.15 4.25 27.43
CA PHE A 73 -13.10 5.19 26.32
C PHE A 73 -11.90 4.91 25.40
N ASN A 74 -10.70 4.71 25.96
CA ASN A 74 -9.52 4.34 25.19
C ASN A 74 -9.73 3.01 24.43
N PHE A 75 -10.37 2.04 25.06
CA PHE A 75 -10.68 0.76 24.43
C PHE A 75 -11.65 0.91 23.25
N ILE A 76 -12.68 1.75 23.39
CA ILE A 76 -13.62 2.06 22.31
C ILE A 76 -12.88 2.70 21.11
N ILE A 77 -11.97 3.64 21.37
CA ILE A 77 -11.17 4.26 20.30
C ILE A 77 -10.32 3.21 19.57
N VAL A 78 -9.69 2.29 20.31
CA VAL A 78 -8.90 1.22 19.71
C VAL A 78 -9.78 0.31 18.84
N ILE A 79 -10.94 -0.10 19.34
CA ILE A 79 -11.89 -0.90 18.55
C ILE A 79 -12.33 -0.15 17.31
N ALA A 80 -12.69 1.13 17.43
CA ALA A 80 -13.07 1.95 16.29
C ALA A 80 -11.94 2.03 15.25
N GLY A 81 -10.69 2.20 15.70
CA GLY A 81 -9.51 2.17 14.83
C GLY A 81 -9.35 0.84 14.09
N VAL A 82 -9.52 -0.28 14.78
CA VAL A 82 -9.44 -1.62 14.17
C VAL A 82 -10.54 -1.82 13.12
N VAL A 83 -11.77 -1.43 13.45
CA VAL A 83 -12.91 -1.54 12.52
C VAL A 83 -12.69 -0.66 11.28
N LEU A 84 -12.24 0.58 11.44
CA LEU A 84 -11.95 1.47 10.33
C LEU A 84 -10.81 0.91 9.46
N THR A 85 -9.74 0.44 10.08
CA THR A 85 -8.62 -0.17 9.35
C THR A 85 -9.05 -1.40 8.58
N GLY A 86 -9.84 -2.28 9.19
CA GLY A 86 -10.41 -3.45 8.53
C GLY A 86 -11.33 -3.08 7.38
N GLY A 87 -12.16 -2.06 7.55
CA GLY A 87 -13.02 -1.53 6.50
C GLY A 87 -12.23 -1.00 5.30
N VAL A 88 -11.23 -0.15 5.55
CA VAL A 88 -10.35 0.36 4.49
C VAL A 88 -9.61 -0.79 3.78
N PHE A 89 -9.09 -1.75 4.53
CA PHE A 89 -8.41 -2.91 3.95
C PHE A 89 -9.35 -3.73 3.06
N THR A 90 -10.58 -3.95 3.50
CA THR A 90 -11.59 -4.67 2.70
C THR A 90 -11.93 -3.94 1.41
N LEU A 91 -12.13 -2.62 1.48
CA LEU A 91 -12.36 -1.79 0.29
C LEU A 91 -11.19 -1.85 -0.69
N LEU A 92 -9.96 -1.68 -0.20
CA LEU A 92 -8.77 -1.78 -1.04
C LEU A 92 -8.64 -3.17 -1.67
N TYR A 93 -8.91 -4.22 -0.90
CA TYR A 93 -8.85 -5.58 -1.41
C TYR A 93 -9.87 -5.81 -2.53
N THR A 94 -11.12 -5.40 -2.34
CA THR A 94 -12.17 -5.59 -3.35
C THR A 94 -11.95 -4.73 -4.59
N GLU A 95 -11.43 -3.52 -4.44
CA GLU A 95 -11.20 -2.59 -5.54
C GLU A 95 -9.96 -2.95 -6.38
N VAL A 96 -8.89 -3.41 -5.75
CA VAL A 96 -7.59 -3.62 -6.41
C VAL A 96 -7.34 -5.09 -6.73
N PHE A 97 -7.56 -6.00 -5.77
CA PHE A 97 -7.16 -7.41 -5.89
C PHE A 97 -8.28 -8.35 -6.33
N SER A 98 -9.52 -7.87 -6.37
CA SER A 98 -10.62 -8.71 -6.87
C SER A 98 -10.43 -9.05 -8.34
N PRO A 99 -10.71 -10.31 -8.76
CA PRO A 99 -10.71 -10.72 -10.17
C PRO A 99 -11.63 -9.88 -11.05
N ASN A 100 -12.65 -9.27 -10.46
CA ASN A 100 -13.59 -8.38 -11.12
C ASN A 100 -13.13 -6.92 -11.16
N SER A 101 -11.98 -6.58 -10.55
CA SER A 101 -11.47 -5.22 -10.53
C SER A 101 -11.01 -4.77 -11.93
N LYS A 102 -11.17 -3.48 -12.19
CA LYS A 102 -10.71 -2.84 -13.44
C LYS A 102 -9.20 -2.99 -13.62
N THR A 103 -8.46 -2.90 -12.52
CA THR A 103 -7.00 -3.03 -12.51
C THR A 103 -6.57 -4.44 -12.91
N TRP A 104 -7.23 -5.47 -12.37
CA TRP A 104 -6.96 -6.86 -12.73
C TRP A 104 -7.23 -7.12 -14.23
N GLN A 105 -8.35 -6.61 -14.75
CA GLN A 105 -8.67 -6.78 -16.17
C GLN A 105 -7.67 -6.06 -17.07
N PHE A 106 -7.18 -4.89 -16.66
CA PHE A 106 -6.12 -4.18 -17.35
C PHE A 106 -4.82 -5.00 -17.39
N GLU A 107 -4.35 -5.50 -16.24
CA GLU A 107 -3.14 -6.32 -16.18
C GLU A 107 -3.25 -7.56 -17.05
N LYS A 108 -4.39 -8.25 -16.99
CA LYS A 108 -4.68 -9.42 -17.82
C LYS A 108 -4.66 -9.10 -19.33
N ALA A 109 -5.19 -7.94 -19.73
CA ALA A 109 -5.13 -7.48 -21.12
C ALA A 109 -3.69 -7.17 -21.56
N VAL A 110 -2.93 -6.49 -20.72
CA VAL A 110 -1.51 -6.18 -20.98
C VAL A 110 -0.68 -7.47 -21.09
N GLU A 111 -0.91 -8.43 -20.22
CA GLU A 111 -0.21 -9.72 -20.29
C GLU A 111 -0.49 -10.47 -21.60
N ARG A 112 -1.74 -10.47 -22.07
CA ARG A 112 -2.10 -11.07 -23.36
C ARG A 112 -1.37 -10.41 -24.52
N ILE A 113 -1.28 -9.08 -24.53
CA ILE A 113 -0.54 -8.33 -25.56
C ILE A 113 0.95 -8.70 -25.52
N LYS A 114 1.54 -8.77 -24.35
CA LYS A 114 2.95 -9.15 -24.15
C LYS A 114 3.24 -10.60 -24.56
N ASN A 115 2.25 -11.47 -24.51
CA ASN A 115 2.38 -12.88 -24.87
C ASN A 115 2.12 -13.17 -26.36
N ASP A 116 1.45 -12.25 -27.07
CA ASP A 116 1.18 -12.42 -28.50
C ASP A 116 2.41 -12.04 -29.35
N THR A 117 2.89 -13.01 -30.14
CA THR A 117 4.06 -12.81 -31.01
C THR A 117 3.85 -11.71 -32.04
N ARG A 118 2.62 -11.51 -32.52
CA ARG A 118 2.29 -10.47 -33.51
C ARG A 118 2.46 -9.08 -32.88
N CYS A 119 2.03 -8.91 -31.62
CA CYS A 119 2.19 -7.67 -30.87
C CYS A 119 3.66 -7.39 -30.55
N THR A 120 4.41 -8.39 -30.11
CA THR A 120 5.84 -8.24 -29.78
C THR A 120 6.68 -7.95 -31.03
N ASN A 121 6.33 -8.47 -32.20
CA ASN A 121 6.99 -8.12 -33.46
C ASN A 121 6.82 -6.64 -33.83
N LEU A 122 5.66 -6.05 -33.54
CA LEU A 122 5.36 -4.65 -33.82
C LEU A 122 5.95 -3.72 -32.75
N LEU A 123 5.75 -4.05 -31.47
CA LEU A 123 6.12 -3.18 -30.34
C LEU A 123 7.59 -3.36 -29.92
N GLY A 124 8.13 -4.58 -30.04
CA GLY A 124 9.48 -4.94 -29.59
C GLY A 124 9.49 -5.91 -28.41
N ASP A 125 10.59 -5.95 -27.68
CA ASP A 125 10.78 -6.92 -26.59
C ASP A 125 9.67 -6.82 -25.52
N ARG A 126 9.15 -7.99 -25.15
CA ARG A 126 8.12 -8.16 -24.12
C ARG A 126 8.42 -7.44 -22.80
N ARG A 127 9.71 -7.44 -22.40
CA ARG A 127 10.14 -6.84 -21.13
C ARG A 127 10.12 -5.32 -21.13
N GLU A 128 10.29 -4.73 -22.30
CA GLU A 128 10.35 -3.29 -22.50
C GLU A 128 8.99 -2.66 -22.82
N ILE A 129 7.97 -3.51 -23.09
CA ILE A 129 6.62 -3.03 -23.34
C ILE A 129 6.03 -2.50 -22.03
N GLN A 130 5.70 -1.21 -22.03
CA GLN A 130 5.03 -0.51 -20.95
C GLN A 130 3.61 -0.15 -21.37
N ALA A 131 2.66 -0.33 -20.45
CA ALA A 131 1.28 0.06 -20.63
C ALA A 131 0.89 1.13 -19.61
N PHE A 132 0.13 2.13 -20.04
CA PHE A 132 -0.30 3.24 -19.22
C PHE A 132 -1.64 3.79 -19.70
N GLY A 133 -2.38 4.40 -18.80
CA GLY A 133 -3.66 5.05 -19.12
C GLY A 133 -3.50 6.30 -19.97
N GLU A 134 -4.56 7.09 -20.08
CA GLU A 134 -4.56 8.31 -20.89
C GLU A 134 -3.55 9.34 -20.40
N ASN A 135 -3.00 10.09 -21.34
CA ASN A 135 -2.05 11.14 -21.05
C ASN A 135 -2.79 12.33 -20.42
N THR A 136 -2.55 12.58 -19.14
CA THR A 136 -3.17 13.69 -18.45
C THR A 136 -2.42 14.99 -18.79
N TRP A 137 -3.17 16.05 -19.10
CA TRP A 137 -2.64 17.39 -19.38
C TRP A 137 -1.75 17.96 -18.24
N SER A 138 -1.98 17.53 -17.00
CA SER A 138 -1.23 18.00 -15.85
C SER A 138 0.12 17.29 -15.71
N ARG A 139 1.21 18.07 -15.73
CA ARG A 139 2.58 17.57 -15.44
C ARG A 139 2.73 16.97 -14.04
N TRP A 140 1.83 17.34 -13.13
CA TRP A 140 1.81 16.88 -11.74
C TRP A 140 1.03 15.60 -11.52
N ALA A 141 0.14 15.24 -12.44
CA ALA A 141 -0.61 14.00 -12.38
C ALA A 141 0.30 12.83 -12.79
N ARG A 142 0.93 12.20 -11.83
CA ARG A 142 1.71 10.97 -12.04
C ARG A 142 0.81 9.79 -12.37
N ASN A 143 -0.44 9.85 -11.95
CA ASN A 143 -1.43 8.82 -12.24
C ASN A 143 -2.01 9.07 -13.61
N ARG A 144 -1.82 8.11 -14.51
CA ARG A 144 -2.47 8.06 -15.82
C ARG A 144 -3.68 7.14 -15.69
N PRO A 145 -4.89 7.69 -15.45
CA PRO A 145 -6.06 6.86 -15.26
C PRO A 145 -6.36 6.10 -16.55
N ILE A 146 -6.74 4.84 -16.38
CA ILE A 146 -7.19 4.03 -17.51
C ILE A 146 -8.62 4.46 -17.81
N ALA A 147 -8.87 4.93 -19.04
CA ALA A 147 -10.20 5.25 -19.49
C ALA A 147 -11.05 3.97 -19.49
N THR A 148 -11.95 3.86 -18.54
CA THR A 148 -12.79 2.68 -18.34
C THR A 148 -14.24 3.10 -18.18
N THR A 149 -15.11 2.53 -19.00
CA THR A 149 -16.55 2.72 -18.93
C THR A 149 -17.24 1.38 -18.69
N ILE A 150 -18.14 1.32 -17.72
CA ILE A 150 -19.01 0.17 -17.46
C ILE A 150 -20.42 0.57 -17.81
N GLU A 151 -21.01 -0.11 -18.77
CA GLU A 151 -22.38 0.11 -19.24
C GLU A 151 -23.19 -1.18 -19.06
N LYS A 152 -24.47 -1.05 -18.73
CA LYS A 152 -25.41 -2.17 -18.69
C LYS A 152 -26.23 -2.20 -19.97
N ASP A 153 -26.26 -3.34 -20.62
CA ASP A 153 -27.11 -3.59 -21.79
C ASP A 153 -28.58 -3.77 -21.39
N GLN A 154 -29.47 -3.71 -22.36
CA GLN A 154 -30.91 -3.96 -22.20
C GLN A 154 -31.23 -5.33 -21.56
N HIS A 155 -30.31 -6.27 -21.66
CA HIS A 155 -30.40 -7.60 -21.04
C HIS A 155 -29.79 -7.66 -19.64
N GLY A 156 -29.38 -6.52 -19.05
CA GLY A 156 -28.77 -6.43 -17.72
C GLY A 156 -27.31 -6.90 -17.66
N ARG A 157 -26.70 -7.25 -18.79
CA ARG A 157 -25.28 -7.63 -18.83
C ARG A 157 -24.38 -6.42 -18.72
N GLU A 158 -23.33 -6.53 -17.93
CA GLU A 158 -22.33 -5.47 -17.78
C GLU A 158 -21.29 -5.56 -18.89
N HIS A 159 -21.05 -4.44 -19.56
CA HIS A 159 -20.05 -4.26 -20.60
C HIS A 159 -18.95 -3.37 -20.06
N LEU A 160 -17.72 -3.87 -20.06
CA LEU A 160 -16.54 -3.12 -19.72
C LEU A 160 -15.82 -2.70 -21.00
N ARG A 161 -15.71 -1.41 -21.24
CA ARG A 161 -14.87 -0.83 -22.31
C ARG A 161 -13.69 -0.12 -21.68
N MET A 162 -12.50 -0.41 -22.19
CA MET A 162 -11.27 0.14 -21.68
C MET A 162 -10.34 0.52 -22.82
N ASN A 163 -9.72 1.69 -22.71
CA ASN A 163 -8.70 2.16 -23.65
C ASN A 163 -7.45 2.51 -22.88
N PHE A 164 -6.30 2.08 -23.39
CA PHE A 164 -5.01 2.42 -22.80
C PHE A 164 -3.90 2.43 -23.85
N HIS A 165 -2.82 3.09 -23.55
CA HIS A 165 -1.66 3.20 -24.42
C HIS A 165 -0.62 2.14 -24.07
N VAL A 166 0.03 1.63 -25.10
CA VAL A 166 1.20 0.76 -24.97
C VAL A 166 2.37 1.36 -25.70
N THR A 167 3.54 1.30 -25.12
CA THR A 167 4.79 1.76 -25.72
C THR A 167 5.82 0.67 -25.59
N GLY A 168 6.44 0.34 -26.69
CA GLY A 168 7.59 -0.55 -26.76
C GLY A 168 8.79 0.17 -27.39
N PRO A 169 9.93 -0.52 -27.53
CA PRO A 169 11.15 0.07 -28.07
C PRO A 169 11.06 0.39 -29.57
N ARG A 170 10.16 -0.25 -30.31
CA ARG A 170 9.99 -0.04 -31.75
C ARG A 170 8.86 0.92 -32.07
N ASN A 171 7.70 0.70 -31.47
CA ASN A 171 6.48 1.45 -31.77
C ASN A 171 5.64 1.67 -30.51
N SER A 172 4.67 2.57 -30.65
CA SER A 172 3.63 2.80 -29.65
C SER A 172 2.25 2.65 -30.30
N GLY A 173 1.27 2.26 -29.51
CA GLY A 173 -0.09 2.04 -29.97
C GLY A 173 -1.13 2.27 -28.90
N VAL A 174 -2.39 2.14 -29.32
CA VAL A 174 -3.56 2.21 -28.44
C VAL A 174 -4.25 0.87 -28.43
N VAL A 175 -4.58 0.40 -27.25
CA VAL A 175 -5.30 -0.86 -27.05
C VAL A 175 -6.75 -0.57 -26.75
N PHE A 176 -7.64 -1.26 -27.45
CA PHE A 176 -9.07 -1.24 -27.22
C PHE A 176 -9.51 -2.58 -26.65
N VAL A 177 -10.14 -2.53 -25.51
CA VAL A 177 -10.67 -3.70 -24.81
C VAL A 177 -12.16 -3.55 -24.64
N HIS A 178 -12.90 -4.56 -25.02
CA HIS A 178 -14.31 -4.69 -24.75
C HIS A 178 -14.57 -6.06 -24.14
N MET A 179 -15.06 -6.07 -22.93
CA MET A 179 -15.44 -7.29 -22.21
C MET A 179 -16.91 -7.27 -21.86
N VAL A 180 -17.50 -8.43 -21.74
CA VAL A 180 -18.88 -8.63 -21.27
C VAL A 180 -18.83 -9.58 -20.10
N LYS A 181 -19.57 -9.25 -19.05
CA LYS A 181 -19.70 -10.09 -17.90
C LYS A 181 -20.64 -11.25 -18.19
N SER A 182 -20.13 -12.47 -18.06
CA SER A 182 -20.90 -13.68 -18.24
C SER A 182 -21.97 -13.79 -17.13
N THR A 183 -23.19 -14.11 -17.50
CA THR A 183 -24.30 -14.29 -16.54
C THR A 183 -24.12 -15.57 -15.71
N ASP A 184 -23.49 -16.59 -16.29
CA ASP A 184 -23.34 -17.90 -15.67
C ASP A 184 -22.18 -17.96 -14.69
N THR A 185 -21.00 -17.44 -15.08
CA THR A 185 -19.78 -17.50 -14.29
C THR A 185 -19.50 -16.24 -13.51
N ASN A 186 -20.21 -15.13 -13.80
CA ASN A 186 -19.96 -13.79 -13.25
C ASN A 186 -18.53 -13.29 -13.51
N GLU A 187 -17.86 -13.82 -14.54
CA GLU A 187 -16.52 -13.46 -14.98
C GLU A 187 -16.54 -12.60 -16.23
N TRP A 188 -15.49 -11.79 -16.41
CA TRP A 188 -15.32 -10.96 -17.60
C TRP A 188 -14.79 -11.78 -18.76
N GLU A 189 -15.52 -11.83 -19.87
CA GLU A 189 -15.13 -12.45 -21.13
C GLU A 189 -14.78 -11.41 -22.18
N TYR A 190 -13.68 -11.64 -22.91
CA TYR A 190 -13.30 -10.74 -23.99
C TYR A 190 -14.26 -10.87 -25.17
N ARG A 191 -14.76 -9.72 -25.61
CA ARG A 191 -15.49 -9.55 -26.86
C ARG A 191 -14.57 -9.05 -27.95
N LEU A 192 -13.74 -8.08 -27.62
CA LEU A 192 -12.76 -7.49 -28.51
C LEU A 192 -11.52 -7.14 -27.71
N LEU A 193 -10.38 -7.58 -28.19
CA LEU A 193 -9.06 -7.11 -27.79
C LEU A 193 -8.30 -6.77 -29.07
N ALA A 194 -8.06 -5.47 -29.28
CA ALA A 194 -7.41 -4.98 -30.49
C ALA A 194 -6.32 -3.98 -30.15
N LEU A 195 -5.23 -4.03 -30.92
CA LEU A 195 -4.11 -3.10 -30.85
C LEU A 195 -4.03 -2.29 -32.14
N ASP A 196 -4.07 -0.98 -32.02
CA ASP A 196 -3.88 -0.03 -33.11
C ASP A 196 -2.49 0.61 -32.98
N VAL A 197 -1.62 0.34 -33.95
CA VAL A 197 -0.29 0.95 -34.07
C VAL A 197 -0.28 1.88 -35.27
N LYS A 198 0.24 3.08 -35.10
CA LYS A 198 0.28 4.08 -36.18
C LYS A 198 1.06 3.55 -37.39
N GLY A 199 0.44 3.54 -38.55
CA GLY A 199 1.06 3.06 -39.82
C GLY A 199 0.91 1.56 -40.06
N TYR A 200 0.26 0.83 -39.19
CA TYR A 200 -0.01 -0.59 -39.36
C TYR A 200 -1.52 -0.87 -39.31
N PRO A 201 -1.99 -1.95 -39.97
CA PRO A 201 -3.38 -2.36 -39.84
C PRO A 201 -3.70 -2.75 -38.39
N ARG A 202 -4.96 -2.53 -38.00
CA ARG A 202 -5.47 -2.92 -36.71
C ARG A 202 -5.25 -4.41 -36.44
N LEU A 203 -4.57 -4.73 -35.36
CA LEU A 203 -4.31 -6.10 -34.93
C LEU A 203 -5.38 -6.54 -33.95
N VAL A 204 -6.24 -7.46 -34.37
CA VAL A 204 -7.24 -8.07 -33.50
C VAL A 204 -6.64 -9.33 -32.87
N LEU A 205 -6.54 -9.36 -31.55
CA LEU A 205 -6.05 -10.50 -30.77
C LEU A 205 -7.17 -11.47 -30.45
N GLU A 206 -8.29 -10.92 -29.96
CA GLU A 206 -9.49 -11.68 -29.63
C GLU A 206 -10.72 -10.96 -30.17
N GLU A 207 -11.57 -11.72 -30.84
CA GLU A 207 -12.88 -11.28 -31.29
C GLU A 207 -13.86 -12.43 -31.08
N ARG A 208 -14.85 -12.21 -30.23
CA ARG A 208 -15.93 -13.17 -30.03
C ARG A 208 -17.22 -12.55 -30.55
N HIS A 209 -17.73 -13.10 -31.61
CA HIS A 209 -19.01 -12.70 -32.22
C HIS A 209 -20.14 -13.31 -31.38
N ASP A 210 -21.13 -12.51 -30.95
CA ASP A 210 -22.37 -13.05 -30.38
C ASP A 210 -23.30 -13.48 -31.52
N PRO A 211 -23.58 -14.75 -31.66
CA PRO A 211 -24.52 -15.20 -32.70
C PRO A 211 -25.96 -14.69 -32.46
N LYS A 212 -26.21 -14.03 -31.32
CA LYS A 212 -27.56 -13.49 -30.98
C LYS A 212 -27.79 -12.05 -31.44
N VAL A 213 -26.73 -11.32 -31.85
CA VAL A 213 -26.89 -9.91 -32.30
C VAL A 213 -27.20 -9.81 -33.78
N ASP A 214 -26.91 -10.85 -34.59
CA ASP A 214 -27.33 -10.96 -35.99
C ASP A 214 -28.81 -11.33 -36.13
N ARG A 215 -29.67 -10.93 -35.21
CA ARG A 215 -31.10 -10.92 -35.50
C ARG A 215 -31.32 -9.84 -36.53
N GLU A 216 -31.45 -10.28 -37.80
CA GLU A 216 -32.00 -9.48 -38.89
C GLU A 216 -33.16 -8.68 -38.34
N VAL A 217 -33.02 -7.36 -38.27
CA VAL A 217 -34.10 -6.48 -37.87
C VAL A 217 -35.12 -6.50 -39.01
N LYS A 218 -36.12 -7.36 -38.91
CA LYS A 218 -37.26 -7.38 -39.78
C LYS A 218 -38.15 -6.22 -39.37
N ILE A 219 -37.97 -5.10 -40.06
CA ILE A 219 -38.92 -3.98 -39.93
C ILE A 219 -39.92 -4.15 -41.08
N PHE A 220 -41.21 -4.27 -40.72
CA PHE A 220 -42.30 -4.48 -41.66
C PHE A 220 -42.17 -5.69 -42.61
N GLY A 221 -41.53 -6.79 -42.19
CA GLY A 221 -41.40 -7.99 -43.01
C GLY A 221 -40.36 -7.92 -44.11
N ILE A 222 -39.62 -6.84 -44.26
CA ILE A 222 -38.59 -6.63 -45.27
C ILE A 222 -37.21 -6.89 -44.65
N ARG A 223 -36.41 -7.78 -45.27
CA ARG A 223 -35.00 -8.02 -44.91
C ARG A 223 -34.12 -6.92 -45.46
N TRP A 224 -33.50 -6.15 -44.61
CA TRP A 224 -32.43 -5.24 -44.98
C TRP A 224 -31.10 -5.96 -44.77
N LYS A 225 -30.35 -6.12 -45.87
CA LYS A 225 -28.99 -6.70 -45.89
C LYS A 225 -27.95 -5.62 -45.69
#